data_78ed8845a3e37bb252f718eaf8e083ec
#
_entry.id   78ed8845a3e37bb252f718eaf8e083ec
#
_cell.length_a   1.000
_cell.length_b   1.000
_cell.length_c   1.000
_cell.angle_alpha   90.00
_cell.angle_beta   90.00
_cell.angle_gamma   90.00
#
_symmetry.space_group_name_H-M   'P 1'
#
loop_
_entity.id
_entity.type
_entity.pdbx_description
1 polymer ?
#
loop_
_entity_poly.entity_id
_entity_poly.type
_entity_poly.pdbx_seq_one_letter_code
_entity_poly.pdbx_strand_id
1 'polypeptide(L)'
;MAIDINKLSAIQIGLASPEKILEWSYGEVTKPETINYRSQKPELDGLFCERIFGPSKDYECHCGKYKKIRFQGIKCEKCGVEVTTKAVRRERMGHIELASPVAHIWYLRGTPSRIALILDISAKQLEDVVYFVSRIVLDPGTTSLLYKGEVLGEKEARIKFAAVVKEIISRFSEDDAEYIRGTDIINRLENSKEFDFYTYSTFITQHTGAQFGMGAEAIKTLLEQVDLDKILEEIKTELKETQSQKLKRQKLLKRLDVVESFRKSNNRPEWMILTVVPVIPPDLRPMLQLD
;
A
#
# COMPACT_ATOMS: atom_id res chain seq x y z
N MET A 1 -13.84 -7.83 -26.63
CA MET A 1 -15.30 -7.83 -26.89
C MET A 1 -15.86 -6.49 -26.43
N ALA A 2 -16.50 -5.75 -27.30
CA ALA A 2 -17.23 -4.54 -26.89
C ALA A 2 -18.43 -4.97 -26.03
N ILE A 3 -18.52 -4.45 -24.80
CA ILE A 3 -19.65 -4.70 -23.90
C ILE A 3 -20.82 -3.89 -24.42
N ASP A 4 -21.94 -4.55 -24.71
CA ASP A 4 -23.17 -3.87 -25.11
C ASP A 4 -23.80 -3.23 -23.86
N ILE A 5 -23.67 -1.92 -23.73
CA ILE A 5 -24.12 -1.13 -22.59
C ILE A 5 -25.63 -1.33 -22.31
N ASN A 6 -26.43 -1.60 -23.35
CA ASN A 6 -27.87 -1.81 -23.21
C ASN A 6 -28.22 -3.15 -22.52
N LYS A 7 -27.29 -4.06 -22.39
CA LYS A 7 -27.46 -5.36 -21.71
C LYS A 7 -26.97 -5.36 -20.26
N LEU A 8 -26.41 -4.25 -19.79
CA LEU A 8 -25.95 -4.13 -18.41
C LEU A 8 -27.15 -3.89 -17.47
N SER A 9 -27.30 -4.75 -16.48
CA SER A 9 -28.31 -4.58 -15.40
C SER A 9 -27.75 -3.81 -14.21
N ALA A 10 -26.45 -3.89 -13.98
CA ALA A 10 -25.77 -3.21 -12.86
C ALA A 10 -24.28 -3.03 -13.15
N ILE A 11 -23.67 -2.08 -12.47
CA ILE A 11 -22.21 -1.85 -12.45
C ILE A 11 -21.75 -1.95 -11.01
N GLN A 12 -20.73 -2.78 -10.76
CA GLN A 12 -20.08 -2.89 -9.48
C GLN A 12 -18.71 -2.18 -9.51
N ILE A 13 -18.48 -1.30 -8.54
CA ILE A 13 -17.19 -0.63 -8.34
C ILE A 13 -16.51 -1.28 -7.15
N GLY A 14 -15.26 -1.71 -7.32
CA GLY A 14 -14.46 -2.35 -6.28
C GLY A 14 -13.01 -1.91 -6.33
N LEU A 15 -12.21 -2.40 -5.38
CA LEU A 15 -10.77 -2.24 -5.41
C LEU A 15 -10.16 -3.23 -6.41
N ALA A 16 -9.12 -2.78 -7.12
CA ALA A 16 -8.33 -3.66 -7.96
C ALA A 16 -7.17 -4.24 -7.15
N SER A 17 -7.02 -5.57 -7.19
CA SER A 17 -5.82 -6.20 -6.65
C SER A 17 -4.60 -5.95 -7.55
N PRO A 18 -3.36 -6.07 -7.03
CA PRO A 18 -2.15 -6.00 -7.85
C PRO A 18 -2.19 -6.98 -9.02
N GLU A 19 -2.65 -8.22 -8.79
CA GLU A 19 -2.78 -9.26 -9.83
C GLU A 19 -3.78 -8.85 -10.91
N LYS A 20 -4.88 -8.19 -10.53
CA LYS A 20 -5.88 -7.70 -11.48
C LYS A 20 -5.35 -6.58 -12.35
N ILE A 21 -4.53 -5.69 -11.79
CA ILE A 21 -3.85 -4.63 -12.54
C ILE A 21 -2.87 -5.23 -13.55
N LEU A 22 -2.09 -6.25 -13.14
CA LEU A 22 -1.18 -6.96 -14.03
C LEU A 22 -1.92 -7.71 -15.16
N GLU A 23 -3.08 -8.30 -14.87
CA GLU A 23 -3.95 -8.95 -15.88
C GLU A 23 -4.42 -7.96 -16.96
N TRP A 24 -4.75 -6.72 -16.58
CA TRP A 24 -5.16 -5.69 -17.53
C TRP A 24 -4.02 -5.12 -18.34
N SER A 25 -2.79 -5.24 -17.85
CA SER A 25 -1.63 -4.55 -18.38
C SER A 25 -1.04 -5.26 -19.59
N TYR A 26 -0.66 -4.48 -20.60
CA TYR A 26 0.10 -4.92 -21.75
C TYR A 26 1.62 -4.79 -21.58
N GLY A 27 2.07 -4.21 -20.47
CA GLY A 27 3.48 -4.11 -20.12
C GLY A 27 3.78 -3.04 -19.07
N GLU A 28 4.99 -3.11 -18.52
CA GLU A 28 5.47 -2.20 -17.50
C GLU A 28 6.03 -0.91 -18.12
N VAL A 29 5.67 0.22 -17.53
CA VAL A 29 6.25 1.53 -17.83
C VAL A 29 7.42 1.75 -16.88
N THR A 30 8.65 1.64 -17.39
CA THR A 30 9.88 1.74 -16.59
C THR A 30 10.55 3.11 -16.68
N LYS A 31 10.09 3.99 -17.58
CA LYS A 31 10.68 5.30 -17.83
C LYS A 31 9.65 6.42 -17.71
N PRO A 32 10.03 7.58 -17.15
CA PRO A 32 9.13 8.72 -17.02
C PRO A 32 8.95 9.50 -18.34
N GLU A 33 9.79 9.25 -19.35
CA GLU A 33 9.74 9.98 -20.62
C GLU A 33 8.43 9.74 -21.37
N THR A 34 7.97 10.78 -22.03
CA THR A 34 6.75 10.76 -22.84
C THR A 34 7.04 10.60 -24.31
N ILE A 35 7.58 11.64 -24.94
CA ILE A 35 7.96 11.68 -26.35
C ILE A 35 9.40 12.17 -26.48
N ASN A 36 10.05 11.71 -27.53
CA ASN A 36 11.36 12.23 -27.93
C ASN A 36 11.18 13.61 -28.56
N TYR A 37 11.82 14.61 -27.99
CA TYR A 37 11.71 16.00 -28.45
C TYR A 37 12.07 16.18 -29.92
N ARG A 38 13.14 15.51 -30.40
CA ARG A 38 13.65 15.66 -31.77
C ARG A 38 12.79 14.92 -32.80
N SER A 39 12.40 13.69 -32.49
CA SER A 39 11.66 12.83 -33.42
C SER A 39 10.14 12.94 -33.30
N GLN A 40 9.64 13.57 -32.24
CA GLN A 40 8.22 13.66 -31.88
C GLN A 40 7.53 12.28 -31.76
N LYS A 41 8.32 11.22 -31.56
CA LYS A 41 7.82 9.86 -31.38
C LYS A 41 7.78 9.50 -29.91
N PRO A 42 6.83 8.64 -29.48
CA PRO A 42 6.81 8.11 -28.12
C PRO A 42 8.11 7.38 -27.78
N GLU A 43 8.67 7.67 -26.60
CA GLU A 43 9.83 6.93 -26.10
C GLU A 43 9.45 5.50 -25.74
N LEU A 44 10.38 4.57 -26.00
CA LEU A 44 10.20 3.17 -25.65
C LEU A 44 10.25 3.01 -24.13
N ASP A 45 9.35 2.20 -23.60
CA ASP A 45 9.16 1.93 -22.17
C ASP A 45 8.72 3.14 -21.33
N GLY A 46 8.40 4.26 -22.01
CA GLY A 46 7.85 5.46 -21.40
C GLY A 46 6.33 5.46 -21.30
N LEU A 47 5.78 6.56 -20.78
CA LEU A 47 4.34 6.73 -20.53
C LEU A 47 3.45 6.67 -21.78
N PHE A 48 4.00 6.81 -23.00
CA PHE A 48 3.29 6.75 -24.27
C PHE A 48 3.82 5.63 -25.18
N CYS A 49 4.59 4.69 -24.66
CA CYS A 49 5.27 3.63 -25.38
C CYS A 49 4.34 2.88 -26.35
N GLU A 50 4.77 2.78 -27.62
CA GLU A 50 4.00 2.05 -28.66
C GLU A 50 4.06 0.54 -28.47
N ARG A 51 5.09 0.01 -27.77
CA ARG A 51 5.21 -1.41 -27.47
C ARG A 51 4.17 -1.87 -26.46
N ILE A 52 3.85 -1.01 -25.47
CA ILE A 52 2.88 -1.28 -24.41
C ILE A 52 1.47 -0.96 -24.89
N PHE A 53 1.25 0.26 -25.39
CA PHE A 53 -0.08 0.80 -25.66
C PHE A 53 -0.53 0.67 -27.11
N GLY A 54 0.35 0.23 -28.00
CA GLY A 54 0.06 0.11 -29.43
C GLY A 54 0.60 1.26 -30.28
N PRO A 55 0.54 1.13 -31.61
CA PRO A 55 1.14 2.05 -32.57
C PRO A 55 0.43 3.41 -32.59
N SER A 56 1.17 4.48 -32.90
CA SER A 56 0.62 5.83 -33.10
C SER A 56 -0.07 6.02 -34.43
N LYS A 57 0.27 5.19 -35.46
CA LYS A 57 -0.33 5.21 -36.77
C LYS A 57 -0.88 3.83 -37.10
N ASP A 58 -2.00 3.81 -37.84
CA ASP A 58 -2.63 2.55 -38.25
C ASP A 58 -1.67 1.68 -39.06
N TYR A 59 -1.51 0.44 -38.63
CA TYR A 59 -0.72 -0.60 -39.30
C TYR A 59 0.74 -0.22 -39.57
N GLU A 60 1.34 0.65 -38.72
CA GLU A 60 2.74 1.02 -38.80
C GLU A 60 3.45 0.76 -37.47
N CYS A 61 4.56 0.01 -37.49
CA CYS A 61 5.37 -0.18 -36.32
C CYS A 61 6.28 1.04 -36.03
N HIS A 62 6.76 1.23 -34.83
CA HIS A 62 7.58 2.37 -34.39
C HIS A 62 8.80 2.62 -35.31
N CYS A 63 9.54 1.58 -35.69
CA CYS A 63 10.73 1.69 -36.54
C CYS A 63 10.43 1.82 -38.02
N GLY A 64 9.17 1.70 -38.42
CA GLY A 64 8.73 1.82 -39.84
C GLY A 64 9.07 0.62 -40.74
N LYS A 65 9.57 -0.51 -40.17
CA LYS A 65 9.85 -1.71 -40.95
C LYS A 65 8.59 -2.31 -41.56
N TYR A 66 7.52 -2.37 -40.78
CA TYR A 66 6.21 -2.85 -41.22
C TYR A 66 5.25 -1.67 -41.36
N LYS A 67 4.69 -1.50 -42.52
CA LYS A 67 3.75 -0.42 -42.86
C LYS A 67 2.71 -1.02 -43.80
N LYS A 68 1.62 -1.38 -43.47
CA LYS A 68 0.45 -1.79 -44.26
C LYS A 68 -0.36 -2.84 -43.49
N ILE A 69 -1.65 -2.88 -43.78
CA ILE A 69 -2.63 -3.81 -43.21
C ILE A 69 -2.27 -5.29 -43.33
N ARG A 70 -1.56 -5.66 -44.44
CA ARG A 70 -1.12 -7.06 -44.66
C ARG A 70 -0.23 -7.64 -43.55
N PHE A 71 0.34 -6.77 -42.73
CA PHE A 71 1.19 -7.15 -41.58
C PHE A 71 0.45 -7.08 -40.25
N GLN A 72 -0.87 -6.95 -40.28
CA GLN A 72 -1.70 -6.90 -39.08
C GLN A 72 -1.44 -8.10 -38.16
N GLY A 73 -1.32 -7.85 -36.86
CA GLY A 73 -1.07 -8.86 -35.82
C GLY A 73 0.39 -9.29 -35.68
N ILE A 74 1.29 -8.84 -36.58
CA ILE A 74 2.72 -9.16 -36.48
C ILE A 74 3.35 -8.25 -35.41
N LYS A 75 4.09 -8.85 -34.49
CA LYS A 75 4.95 -8.12 -33.56
C LYS A 75 6.32 -7.90 -34.20
N CYS A 76 6.70 -6.64 -34.39
CA CYS A 76 7.96 -6.28 -35.03
C CYS A 76 9.16 -6.76 -34.22
N GLU A 77 10.03 -7.59 -34.81
CA GLU A 77 11.21 -8.14 -34.15
C GLU A 77 12.28 -7.07 -33.83
N LYS A 78 12.26 -5.90 -34.54
CA LYS A 78 13.20 -4.80 -34.27
C LYS A 78 12.78 -3.88 -33.12
N CYS A 79 11.50 -3.47 -33.08
CA CYS A 79 11.01 -2.49 -32.10
C CYS A 79 9.98 -3.06 -31.12
N GLY A 80 9.55 -4.33 -31.28
CA GLY A 80 8.60 -4.99 -30.40
C GLY A 80 7.15 -4.50 -30.51
N VAL A 81 6.86 -3.53 -31.40
CA VAL A 81 5.51 -2.98 -31.55
C VAL A 81 4.66 -3.90 -32.42
N GLU A 82 3.45 -4.18 -31.96
CA GLU A 82 2.45 -4.93 -32.72
C GLU A 82 1.83 -4.05 -33.80
N VAL A 83 1.73 -4.59 -35.04
CA VAL A 83 1.13 -3.89 -36.16
C VAL A 83 -0.38 -4.04 -36.10
N THR A 84 -1.06 -3.02 -35.58
CA THR A 84 -2.52 -2.97 -35.45
C THR A 84 -3.04 -1.55 -35.66
N THR A 85 -4.32 -1.33 -35.44
CA THR A 85 -4.92 0.00 -35.53
C THR A 85 -4.53 0.85 -34.33
N LYS A 86 -4.42 2.17 -34.48
CA LYS A 86 -4.17 3.12 -33.38
C LYS A 86 -5.28 3.14 -32.33
N ALA A 87 -6.48 2.67 -32.66
CA ALA A 87 -7.63 2.62 -31.75
C ALA A 87 -7.32 1.86 -30.44
N VAL A 88 -6.43 0.86 -30.49
CA VAL A 88 -6.00 0.12 -29.28
C VAL A 88 -5.35 1.01 -28.22
N ARG A 89 -4.83 2.20 -28.58
CA ARG A 89 -4.28 3.18 -27.65
C ARG A 89 -5.33 3.81 -26.73
N ARG A 90 -6.62 3.60 -27.01
CA ARG A 90 -7.73 3.97 -26.10
C ARG A 90 -8.12 2.84 -25.16
N GLU A 91 -7.65 1.63 -25.40
CA GLU A 91 -8.10 0.41 -24.70
C GLU A 91 -6.99 -0.22 -23.85
N ARG A 92 -5.74 -0.21 -24.36
CA ARG A 92 -4.62 -0.90 -23.70
C ARG A 92 -4.13 -0.12 -22.49
N MET A 93 -4.13 -0.81 -21.36
CA MET A 93 -3.55 -0.33 -20.09
C MET A 93 -2.11 -0.82 -19.95
N GLY A 94 -1.32 -0.08 -19.21
CA GLY A 94 -0.02 -0.51 -18.68
C GLY A 94 -0.03 -0.55 -17.15
N HIS A 95 1.14 -0.78 -16.57
CA HIS A 95 1.32 -0.69 -15.13
C HIS A 95 2.69 -0.10 -14.80
N ILE A 96 2.85 0.33 -13.56
CA ILE A 96 4.11 0.71 -12.95
C ILE A 96 4.26 -0.08 -11.66
N GLU A 97 5.35 -0.82 -11.52
CA GLU A 97 5.73 -1.44 -10.25
C GLU A 97 6.38 -0.38 -9.35
N LEU A 98 5.88 -0.27 -8.12
CA LEU A 98 6.42 0.70 -7.18
C LEU A 98 7.59 0.09 -6.41
N ALA A 99 8.68 0.84 -6.25
CA ALA A 99 9.83 0.43 -5.45
C ALA A 99 9.49 0.23 -3.96
N SER A 100 8.43 0.88 -3.46
CA SER A 100 7.91 0.74 -2.11
C SER A 100 6.40 0.88 -2.12
N PRO A 101 5.66 0.16 -1.26
CA PRO A 101 4.22 0.28 -1.14
C PRO A 101 3.79 1.72 -0.79
N VAL A 102 2.67 2.17 -1.35
CA VAL A 102 2.12 3.52 -1.14
C VAL A 102 0.65 3.43 -0.74
N ALA A 103 0.28 4.11 0.34
CA ALA A 103 -1.11 4.20 0.76
C ALA A 103 -1.91 5.09 -0.19
N HIS A 104 -3.05 4.58 -0.69
CA HIS A 104 -3.94 5.35 -1.54
C HIS A 104 -4.56 6.50 -0.74
N ILE A 105 -4.44 7.73 -1.25
CA ILE A 105 -4.82 8.94 -0.53
C ILE A 105 -6.30 8.98 -0.11
N TRP A 106 -7.21 8.41 -0.90
CA TRP A 106 -8.63 8.38 -0.59
C TRP A 106 -8.94 7.55 0.66
N TYR A 107 -8.15 6.51 0.93
CA TYR A 107 -8.33 5.63 2.09
C TYR A 107 -7.49 6.04 3.29
N LEU A 108 -6.39 6.77 3.04
CA LEU A 108 -5.54 7.36 4.06
C LEU A 108 -6.17 8.62 4.66
N ARG A 109 -6.49 9.62 3.82
CA ARG A 109 -6.99 10.96 4.22
C ARG A 109 -8.49 11.17 4.01
N GLY A 110 -9.23 10.13 3.68
CA GLY A 110 -10.69 10.21 3.62
C GLY A 110 -11.30 10.56 4.97
N THR A 111 -12.46 11.20 4.97
CA THR A 111 -13.18 11.53 6.20
C THR A 111 -14.46 10.69 6.31
N PRO A 112 -14.46 9.62 7.08
CA PRO A 112 -13.36 9.06 7.89
C PRO A 112 -12.35 8.25 7.08
N SER A 113 -11.11 8.12 7.58
CA SER A 113 -10.09 7.23 6.98
C SER A 113 -10.51 5.76 7.09
N ARG A 114 -10.60 5.08 5.95
CA ARG A 114 -11.01 3.66 5.91
C ARG A 114 -9.94 2.76 6.55
N ILE A 115 -8.67 3.01 6.28
CA ILE A 115 -7.54 2.28 6.86
C ILE A 115 -7.55 2.43 8.39
N ALA A 116 -7.69 3.66 8.89
CA ALA A 116 -7.72 3.94 10.32
C ALA A 116 -8.88 3.24 11.04
N LEU A 117 -10.07 3.17 10.39
CA LEU A 117 -11.23 2.48 10.96
C LEU A 117 -11.04 0.96 11.03
N ILE A 118 -10.42 0.34 10.03
CA ILE A 118 -10.16 -1.11 10.04
C ILE A 118 -9.15 -1.45 11.13
N LEU A 119 -8.04 -0.72 11.22
CA LEU A 119 -6.96 -0.95 12.19
C LEU A 119 -7.27 -0.42 13.59
N ASP A 120 -8.40 0.27 13.78
CA ASP A 120 -8.80 0.94 15.03
C ASP A 120 -7.76 1.90 15.61
N ILE A 121 -7.07 2.61 14.75
CA ILE A 121 -6.13 3.68 15.12
C ILE A 121 -6.70 5.04 14.76
N SER A 122 -6.16 6.12 15.32
CA SER A 122 -6.56 7.46 14.92
C SER A 122 -5.98 7.83 13.56
N ALA A 123 -6.66 8.70 12.80
CA ALA A 123 -6.16 9.16 11.50
C ALA A 123 -4.79 9.85 11.60
N LYS A 124 -4.54 10.58 12.70
CA LYS A 124 -3.25 11.22 12.96
C LYS A 124 -2.15 10.17 13.18
N GLN A 125 -2.39 9.17 14.03
CA GLN A 125 -1.44 8.07 14.26
C GLN A 125 -1.13 7.31 12.97
N LEU A 126 -2.15 7.06 12.12
CA LEU A 126 -1.95 6.44 10.81
C LEU A 126 -1.04 7.30 9.91
N GLU A 127 -1.29 8.62 9.85
CA GLU A 127 -0.43 9.55 9.09
C GLU A 127 1.00 9.56 9.63
N ASP A 128 1.19 9.62 10.95
CA ASP A 128 2.50 9.62 11.59
C ASP A 128 3.30 8.35 11.24
N VAL A 129 2.64 7.19 11.15
CA VAL A 129 3.30 5.93 10.70
C VAL A 129 3.63 5.98 9.22
N VAL A 130 2.68 6.36 8.36
CA VAL A 130 2.86 6.37 6.90
C VAL A 130 3.93 7.37 6.47
N TYR A 131 4.04 8.50 7.16
CA TYR A 131 5.06 9.53 6.90
C TYR A 131 6.35 9.36 7.72
N PHE A 132 6.60 8.18 8.30
CA PHE A 132 7.82 7.81 9.00
C PHE A 132 8.14 8.64 10.27
N VAL A 133 7.12 9.27 10.87
CA VAL A 133 7.26 10.01 12.15
C VAL A 133 7.20 9.05 13.33
N SER A 134 6.29 8.08 13.29
CA SER A 134 6.08 7.08 14.34
C SER A 134 6.25 5.67 13.80
N ARG A 135 6.43 4.72 14.70
CA ARG A 135 6.49 3.30 14.38
C ARG A 135 5.26 2.58 14.89
N ILE A 136 4.97 1.42 14.32
CA ILE A 136 3.83 0.60 14.71
C ILE A 136 4.31 -0.80 15.05
N VAL A 137 3.71 -1.40 16.07
CA VAL A 137 3.98 -2.77 16.48
C VAL A 137 3.27 -3.72 15.52
N LEU A 138 4.05 -4.52 14.78
CA LEU A 138 3.52 -5.55 13.87
C LEU A 138 3.19 -6.84 14.62
N ASP A 139 4.09 -7.23 15.52
CA ASP A 139 3.95 -8.39 16.39
C ASP A 139 4.51 -8.04 17.79
N PRO A 140 3.77 -8.22 18.86
CA PRO A 140 4.26 -7.97 20.22
C PRO A 140 5.26 -9.04 20.70
N GLY A 141 5.36 -10.18 20.02
CA GLY A 141 6.18 -11.30 20.47
C GLY A 141 5.67 -11.91 21.79
N THR A 142 6.59 -12.23 22.68
CA THR A 142 6.28 -12.88 23.99
C THR A 142 6.00 -11.90 25.13
N THR A 143 6.12 -10.57 24.90
CA THR A 143 5.85 -9.57 25.95
C THR A 143 4.38 -9.19 25.99
N SER A 144 3.86 -9.00 27.21
CA SER A 144 2.49 -8.50 27.43
C SER A 144 2.39 -6.96 27.47
N LEU A 145 3.52 -6.26 27.38
CA LEU A 145 3.60 -4.80 27.49
C LEU A 145 3.40 -4.08 26.15
N LEU A 146 3.47 -4.80 25.05
CA LEU A 146 3.23 -4.30 23.70
C LEU A 146 1.96 -4.91 23.12
N TYR A 147 1.26 -4.14 22.28
CA TYR A 147 0.04 -4.62 21.61
C TYR A 147 0.19 -4.49 20.10
N LYS A 148 -0.34 -5.45 19.37
CA LYS A 148 -0.37 -5.41 17.90
C LYS A 148 -1.15 -4.19 17.41
N GLY A 149 -0.57 -3.44 16.47
CA GLY A 149 -1.16 -2.20 15.96
C GLY A 149 -0.95 -0.99 16.86
N GLU A 150 -0.22 -1.10 17.96
CA GLU A 150 0.12 0.02 18.82
C GLU A 150 1.09 0.96 18.11
N VAL A 151 0.75 2.26 18.06
CA VAL A 151 1.61 3.28 17.43
C VAL A 151 2.50 3.90 18.51
N LEU A 152 3.79 3.87 18.26
CA LEU A 152 4.82 4.34 19.18
C LEU A 152 5.52 5.58 18.61
N GLY A 153 5.17 6.75 19.17
CA GLY A 153 5.97 7.95 19.03
C GLY A 153 7.23 7.87 19.91
N GLU A 154 8.19 8.78 19.73
CA GLU A 154 9.46 8.72 20.46
C GLU A 154 9.27 8.64 21.99
N LYS A 155 8.39 9.49 22.55
CA LYS A 155 8.15 9.53 24.01
C LYS A 155 7.52 8.23 24.53
N GLU A 156 6.54 7.71 23.83
CA GLU A 156 5.85 6.46 24.17
C GLU A 156 6.80 5.27 24.02
N ALA A 157 7.60 5.25 22.94
CA ALA A 157 8.60 4.22 22.73
C ALA A 157 9.65 4.18 23.84
N ARG A 158 10.14 5.33 24.32
CA ARG A 158 11.07 5.39 25.47
C ARG A 158 10.50 4.71 26.72
N ILE A 159 9.27 5.05 27.08
CA ILE A 159 8.61 4.50 28.27
C ILE A 159 8.35 3.00 28.10
N LYS A 160 7.78 2.60 26.98
CA LYS A 160 7.44 1.20 26.69
C LYS A 160 8.69 0.33 26.60
N PHE A 161 9.71 0.78 25.89
CA PHE A 161 10.96 0.04 25.74
C PHE A 161 11.69 -0.12 27.06
N ALA A 162 11.74 0.92 27.90
CA ALA A 162 12.31 0.79 29.23
C ALA A 162 11.57 -0.28 30.07
N ALA A 163 10.24 -0.32 30.00
CA ALA A 163 9.45 -1.34 30.70
C ALA A 163 9.71 -2.76 30.15
N VAL A 164 9.73 -2.92 28.82
CA VAL A 164 10.00 -4.23 28.19
C VAL A 164 11.42 -4.70 28.47
N VAL A 165 12.42 -3.82 28.40
CA VAL A 165 13.81 -4.17 28.74
C VAL A 165 13.94 -4.55 30.21
N LYS A 166 13.24 -3.88 31.15
CA LYS A 166 13.16 -4.28 32.57
C LYS A 166 12.58 -5.69 32.73
N GLU A 167 11.54 -6.02 31.97
CA GLU A 167 10.97 -7.38 31.95
C GLU A 167 12.00 -8.41 31.43
N ILE A 168 12.74 -8.08 30.37
CA ILE A 168 13.76 -8.96 29.78
C ILE A 168 14.88 -9.21 30.78
N ILE A 169 15.50 -8.17 31.35
CA ILE A 169 16.64 -8.32 32.25
C ILE A 169 16.28 -9.03 33.57
N SER A 170 15.03 -9.00 33.98
CA SER A 170 14.58 -9.73 35.16
C SER A 170 14.73 -11.25 35.05
N ARG A 171 15.00 -11.76 33.84
CA ARG A 171 15.22 -13.17 33.55
C ARG A 171 16.70 -13.58 33.63
N PHE A 172 17.62 -12.62 33.81
CA PHE A 172 19.07 -12.81 33.81
C PHE A 172 19.66 -12.47 35.15
N SER A 173 20.84 -13.02 35.47
CA SER A 173 21.64 -12.66 36.65
C SER A 173 22.39 -11.35 36.43
N GLU A 174 22.72 -10.62 37.48
CA GLU A 174 23.40 -9.32 37.41
C GLU A 174 24.77 -9.37 36.71
N ASP A 175 25.46 -10.52 36.74
CA ASP A 175 26.76 -10.76 36.09
C ASP A 175 26.62 -11.12 34.62
N ASP A 176 25.43 -11.37 34.13
CA ASP A 176 25.21 -11.74 32.72
C ASP A 176 25.42 -10.54 31.79
N ALA A 177 26.07 -10.78 30.66
CA ALA A 177 26.32 -9.75 29.65
C ALA A 177 25.02 -9.09 29.13
N GLU A 178 23.94 -9.86 29.05
CA GLU A 178 22.62 -9.38 28.61
C GLU A 178 21.95 -8.48 29.67
N TYR A 179 22.15 -8.76 30.96
CA TYR A 179 21.70 -7.89 32.03
C TYR A 179 22.44 -6.55 31.99
N ILE A 180 23.76 -6.57 31.87
CA ILE A 180 24.61 -5.36 31.79
C ILE A 180 24.19 -4.51 30.57
N ARG A 181 24.02 -5.16 29.41
CA ARG A 181 23.58 -4.50 28.17
C ARG A 181 22.19 -3.89 28.30
N GLY A 182 21.23 -4.62 28.86
CA GLY A 182 19.88 -4.14 29.10
C GLY A 182 19.85 -2.96 30.08
N THR A 183 20.65 -2.99 31.14
CA THR A 183 20.78 -1.89 32.12
C THR A 183 21.35 -0.63 31.44
N ASP A 184 22.36 -0.75 30.56
CA ASP A 184 22.88 0.37 29.78
C ASP A 184 21.79 0.97 28.86
N ILE A 185 20.99 0.11 28.19
CA ILE A 185 19.85 0.54 27.36
C ILE A 185 18.85 1.33 28.20
N ILE A 186 18.46 0.87 29.38
CA ILE A 186 17.54 1.58 30.27
C ILE A 186 18.10 2.96 30.64
N ASN A 187 19.37 3.01 31.05
CA ASN A 187 20.02 4.26 31.40
C ASN A 187 20.03 5.26 30.24
N ARG A 188 20.26 4.81 29.02
CA ARG A 188 20.20 5.65 27.82
C ARG A 188 18.77 6.09 27.50
N LEU A 189 17.78 5.22 27.62
CA LEU A 189 16.37 5.55 27.41
C LEU A 189 15.88 6.63 28.38
N GLU A 190 16.32 6.58 29.65
CA GLU A 190 15.90 7.51 30.70
C GLU A 190 16.66 8.84 30.69
N ASN A 191 17.96 8.82 30.38
CA ASN A 191 18.84 9.98 30.57
C ASN A 191 19.38 10.61 29.28
N SER A 192 19.41 9.91 28.14
CA SER A 192 19.93 10.47 26.88
C SER A 192 18.89 11.34 26.17
N LYS A 193 19.35 12.43 25.56
CA LYS A 193 18.52 13.23 24.66
C LYS A 193 18.35 12.56 23.29
N GLU A 194 19.31 11.74 22.87
CA GLU A 194 19.25 11.02 21.62
C GLU A 194 18.46 9.72 21.78
N PHE A 195 17.63 9.41 20.80
CA PHE A 195 16.80 8.21 20.78
C PHE A 195 17.15 7.35 19.57
N ASP A 196 17.90 6.28 19.80
CA ASP A 196 18.24 5.29 18.79
C ASP A 196 17.25 4.13 18.83
N PHE A 197 16.14 4.30 18.08
CA PHE A 197 15.11 3.27 17.99
C PHE A 197 15.67 1.92 17.53
N TYR A 198 16.60 1.93 16.58
CA TYR A 198 17.12 0.70 15.98
C TYR A 198 17.84 -0.17 17.01
N THR A 199 18.76 0.40 17.76
CA THR A 199 19.52 -0.33 18.80
C THR A 199 18.58 -0.90 19.86
N TYR A 200 17.60 -0.11 20.34
CA TYR A 200 16.69 -0.55 21.39
C TYR A 200 15.70 -1.62 20.89
N SER A 201 15.12 -1.40 19.72
CA SER A 201 14.18 -2.38 19.14
C SER A 201 14.88 -3.69 18.78
N THR A 202 16.13 -3.66 18.32
CA THR A 202 16.91 -4.88 18.03
C THR A 202 17.09 -5.74 19.27
N PHE A 203 17.46 -5.13 20.41
CA PHE A 203 17.56 -5.84 21.67
C PHE A 203 16.23 -6.48 22.09
N ILE A 204 15.13 -5.73 22.01
CA ILE A 204 13.78 -6.24 22.30
C ILE A 204 13.41 -7.38 21.37
N THR A 205 13.62 -7.22 20.07
CA THR A 205 13.31 -8.25 19.06
C THR A 205 14.06 -9.55 19.33
N GLN A 206 15.35 -9.47 19.68
CA GLN A 206 16.18 -10.65 19.99
C GLN A 206 15.64 -11.46 21.17
N HIS A 207 15.07 -10.82 22.18
CA HIS A 207 14.64 -11.48 23.41
C HIS A 207 13.15 -11.80 23.49
N THR A 208 12.32 -11.10 22.72
CA THR A 208 10.85 -11.25 22.75
C THR A 208 10.25 -11.72 21.43
N GLY A 209 10.97 -11.60 20.32
CA GLY A 209 10.42 -11.81 18.99
C GLY A 209 9.54 -10.66 18.47
N ALA A 210 9.42 -9.55 19.24
CA ALA A 210 8.62 -8.41 18.83
C ALA A 210 9.10 -7.79 17.52
N GLN A 211 8.15 -7.39 16.65
CA GLN A 211 8.45 -6.79 15.36
C GLN A 211 7.82 -5.40 15.26
N PHE A 212 8.57 -4.48 14.68
CA PHE A 212 8.18 -3.10 14.51
C PHE A 212 8.29 -2.71 13.03
N GLY A 213 7.41 -1.83 12.58
CA GLY A 213 7.43 -1.33 11.22
C GLY A 213 7.12 0.15 11.13
N MET A 214 7.31 0.72 9.95
CA MET A 214 6.94 2.10 9.60
C MET A 214 6.55 2.19 8.13
N GLY A 215 5.94 3.30 7.74
CA GLY A 215 5.52 3.52 6.36
C GLY A 215 4.29 2.71 5.95
N ALA A 216 3.95 2.81 4.68
CA ALA A 216 2.82 2.09 4.10
C ALA A 216 3.01 0.57 4.09
N GLU A 217 4.26 0.08 4.06
CA GLU A 217 4.57 -1.34 4.11
C GLU A 217 4.12 -1.98 5.44
N ALA A 218 4.40 -1.32 6.57
CA ALA A 218 3.94 -1.79 7.87
C ALA A 218 2.41 -1.83 7.97
N ILE A 219 1.74 -0.82 7.42
CA ILE A 219 0.27 -0.78 7.36
C ILE A 219 -0.26 -1.90 6.48
N LYS A 220 0.37 -2.19 5.34
CA LYS A 220 0.01 -3.31 4.46
C LYS A 220 0.10 -4.64 5.21
N THR A 221 1.21 -4.89 5.89
CA THR A 221 1.42 -6.13 6.69
C THR A 221 0.31 -6.32 7.73
N LEU A 222 -0.09 -5.24 8.42
CA LEU A 222 -1.19 -5.32 9.38
C LEU A 222 -2.54 -5.59 8.70
N LEU A 223 -2.81 -4.95 7.56
CA LEU A 223 -4.06 -5.15 6.81
C LEU A 223 -4.18 -6.56 6.23
N GLU A 224 -3.08 -7.18 5.80
CA GLU A 224 -3.02 -8.58 5.34
C GLU A 224 -3.40 -9.58 6.43
N GLN A 225 -3.12 -9.24 7.69
CA GLN A 225 -3.39 -10.08 8.85
C GLN A 225 -4.77 -9.83 9.48
N VAL A 226 -5.58 -8.95 8.88
CA VAL A 226 -6.92 -8.62 9.38
C VAL A 226 -7.89 -9.78 9.10
N ASP A 227 -8.54 -10.25 10.14
CA ASP A 227 -9.70 -11.13 10.06
C ASP A 227 -10.99 -10.31 10.21
N LEU A 228 -11.67 -10.07 9.08
CA LEU A 228 -12.88 -9.25 9.03
C LEU A 228 -14.05 -9.87 9.84
N ASP A 229 -14.17 -11.19 9.87
CA ASP A 229 -15.24 -11.87 10.60
C ASP A 229 -15.06 -11.72 12.12
N LYS A 230 -13.82 -11.91 12.59
CA LYS A 230 -13.48 -11.70 14.00
C LYS A 230 -13.72 -10.26 14.44
N ILE A 231 -13.27 -9.28 13.66
CA ILE A 231 -13.50 -7.86 13.96
C ILE A 231 -15.00 -7.53 14.00
N LEU A 232 -15.81 -8.10 13.11
CA LEU A 232 -17.25 -7.91 13.13
C LEU A 232 -17.91 -8.41 14.41
N GLU A 233 -17.49 -9.56 14.91
CA GLU A 233 -18.01 -10.12 16.17
C GLU A 233 -17.56 -9.27 17.37
N GLU A 234 -16.31 -8.84 17.41
CA GLU A 234 -15.79 -7.93 18.45
C GLU A 234 -16.58 -6.61 18.48
N ILE A 235 -16.79 -5.96 17.34
CA ILE A 235 -17.56 -4.72 17.25
C ILE A 235 -19.01 -4.92 17.71
N LYS A 236 -19.64 -6.01 17.29
CA LYS A 236 -21.04 -6.31 17.71
C LYS A 236 -21.16 -6.53 19.21
N THR A 237 -20.17 -7.18 19.82
CA THR A 237 -20.12 -7.38 21.28
C THR A 237 -19.92 -6.06 22.00
N GLU A 238 -18.99 -5.25 21.55
CA GLU A 238 -18.70 -3.93 22.15
C GLU A 238 -19.89 -2.96 21.99
N LEU A 239 -20.63 -3.02 20.89
CA LEU A 239 -21.85 -2.22 20.69
C LEU A 239 -22.96 -2.56 21.69
N LYS A 240 -23.06 -3.82 22.14
CA LYS A 240 -24.02 -4.24 23.16
C LYS A 240 -23.66 -3.66 24.53
N GLU A 241 -22.37 -3.61 24.85
CA GLU A 241 -21.86 -3.10 26.12
C GLU A 241 -21.89 -1.57 26.20
N THR A 242 -21.75 -0.88 25.05
CA THR A 242 -21.57 0.58 24.99
C THR A 242 -22.86 1.35 24.73
N GLN A 243 -23.99 0.93 25.29
CA GLN A 243 -25.31 1.58 25.04
C GLN A 243 -25.38 3.03 25.52
N SER A 244 -24.69 3.40 26.59
CA SER A 244 -24.75 4.74 27.22
C SER A 244 -23.77 5.77 26.62
N GLN A 245 -22.76 5.34 25.86
CA GLN A 245 -21.68 6.22 25.34
C GLN A 245 -21.92 6.60 23.87
N LYS A 246 -22.66 7.67 23.64
CA LYS A 246 -23.09 8.10 22.27
C LYS A 246 -21.92 8.24 21.27
N LEU A 247 -20.82 8.90 21.65
CA LEU A 247 -19.67 9.13 20.76
C LEU A 247 -18.93 7.83 20.41
N LYS A 248 -18.70 6.98 21.41
CA LYS A 248 -18.04 5.68 21.19
C LYS A 248 -18.90 4.80 20.30
N ARG A 249 -20.20 4.76 20.53
CA ARG A 249 -21.15 4.03 19.69
C ARG A 249 -21.17 4.51 18.25
N GLN A 250 -21.09 5.83 18.00
CA GLN A 250 -21.02 6.37 16.64
C GLN A 250 -19.74 5.96 15.91
N LYS A 251 -18.59 5.93 16.62
CA LYS A 251 -17.33 5.44 16.07
C LYS A 251 -17.43 3.96 15.68
N LEU A 252 -17.99 3.14 16.57
CA LEU A 252 -18.18 1.70 16.33
C LEU A 252 -19.12 1.42 15.16
N LEU A 253 -20.20 2.19 15.02
CA LEU A 253 -21.14 2.03 13.87
C LEU A 253 -20.44 2.37 12.55
N LYS A 254 -19.63 3.44 12.50
CA LYS A 254 -18.86 3.76 11.29
C LYS A 254 -17.82 2.67 10.97
N ARG A 255 -17.19 2.10 12.00
CA ARG A 255 -16.25 0.99 11.83
C ARG A 255 -16.97 -0.26 11.32
N LEU A 256 -18.11 -0.58 11.90
CA LEU A 256 -18.97 -1.71 11.47
C LEU A 256 -19.33 -1.60 9.99
N ASP A 257 -19.82 -0.44 9.55
CA ASP A 257 -20.22 -0.20 8.15
C ASP A 257 -19.08 -0.45 7.17
N VAL A 258 -17.87 0.04 7.49
CA VAL A 258 -16.68 -0.17 6.65
C VAL A 258 -16.29 -1.66 6.60
N VAL A 259 -16.23 -2.33 7.73
CA VAL A 259 -15.81 -3.76 7.80
C VAL A 259 -16.84 -4.64 7.10
N GLU A 260 -18.16 -4.39 7.30
CA GLU A 260 -19.22 -5.09 6.56
C GLU A 260 -19.14 -4.85 5.04
N SER A 261 -18.82 -3.64 4.62
CA SER A 261 -18.68 -3.31 3.20
C SER A 261 -17.53 -4.10 2.55
N PHE A 262 -16.38 -4.22 3.21
CA PHE A 262 -15.27 -5.05 2.74
C PHE A 262 -15.66 -6.53 2.66
N ARG A 263 -16.31 -7.05 3.70
CA ARG A 263 -16.76 -8.43 3.75
C ARG A 263 -17.75 -8.76 2.64
N LYS A 264 -18.78 -7.90 2.45
CA LYS A 264 -19.85 -8.10 1.44
C LYS A 264 -19.33 -7.97 0.00
N SER A 265 -18.37 -7.08 -0.23
CA SER A 265 -17.81 -6.82 -1.56
C SER A 265 -16.69 -7.79 -1.95
N ASN A 266 -16.23 -8.62 -1.02
CA ASN A 266 -15.09 -9.53 -1.21
C ASN A 266 -13.80 -8.79 -1.59
N ASN A 267 -13.70 -7.50 -1.25
CA ASN A 267 -12.46 -6.73 -1.38
C ASN A 267 -11.55 -7.01 -0.18
N ARG A 268 -10.25 -7.08 -0.44
CA ARG A 268 -9.28 -7.24 0.64
C ARG A 268 -8.77 -5.89 1.13
N PRO A 269 -8.64 -5.68 2.45
CA PRO A 269 -8.20 -4.39 3.01
C PRO A 269 -6.83 -3.94 2.54
N GLU A 270 -5.89 -4.85 2.33
CA GLU A 270 -4.53 -4.55 1.87
C GLU A 270 -4.48 -3.95 0.46
N TRP A 271 -5.53 -4.10 -0.37
CA TRP A 271 -5.60 -3.46 -1.69
C TRP A 271 -5.71 -1.93 -1.63
N MET A 272 -5.94 -1.36 -0.45
CA MET A 272 -5.84 0.09 -0.24
C MET A 272 -4.39 0.60 -0.23
N ILE A 273 -3.42 -0.32 -0.14
CA ILE A 273 -1.98 -0.03 -0.25
C ILE A 273 -1.50 -0.52 -1.61
N LEU A 274 -1.06 0.42 -2.43
CA LEU A 274 -0.65 0.16 -3.79
C LEU A 274 0.80 -0.35 -3.85
N THR A 275 1.02 -1.46 -4.51
CA THR A 275 2.34 -1.96 -4.91
C THR A 275 2.54 -1.85 -6.41
N VAL A 276 1.45 -1.89 -7.17
CA VAL A 276 1.38 -1.72 -8.62
C VAL A 276 0.35 -0.65 -8.94
N VAL A 277 0.71 0.29 -9.80
CA VAL A 277 -0.18 1.38 -10.23
C VAL A 277 -0.63 1.15 -11.67
N PRO A 278 -1.95 1.15 -11.95
CA PRO A 278 -2.43 1.04 -13.32
C PRO A 278 -2.15 2.32 -14.11
N VAL A 279 -1.69 2.18 -15.34
CA VAL A 279 -1.48 3.28 -16.27
C VAL A 279 -2.58 3.23 -17.31
N ILE A 280 -3.44 4.25 -17.32
CA ILE A 280 -4.56 4.33 -18.25
C ILE A 280 -4.08 4.53 -19.69
N PRO A 281 -4.88 4.15 -20.70
CA PRO A 281 -4.52 4.29 -22.11
C PRO A 281 -4.10 5.72 -22.50
N PRO A 282 -3.08 5.89 -23.34
CA PRO A 282 -2.57 7.21 -23.73
C PRO A 282 -3.59 8.17 -24.31
N ASP A 283 -4.51 7.68 -25.14
CA ASP A 283 -5.52 8.52 -25.78
C ASP A 283 -6.61 9.03 -24.82
N LEU A 284 -6.68 8.49 -23.62
CA LEU A 284 -7.53 9.01 -22.52
C LEU A 284 -6.82 10.09 -21.69
N ARG A 285 -5.50 10.26 -21.87
CA ARG A 285 -4.65 11.29 -21.22
C ARG A 285 -3.73 11.95 -22.25
N PRO A 286 -4.28 12.56 -23.30
CA PRO A 286 -3.49 13.15 -24.38
C PRO A 286 -2.60 14.28 -23.83
N MET A 287 -1.41 14.42 -24.42
CA MET A 287 -0.57 15.60 -24.20
C MET A 287 -1.12 16.74 -25.05
N LEU A 288 -1.43 17.86 -24.39
CA LEU A 288 -1.81 19.09 -25.04
C LEU A 288 -0.60 20.01 -25.06
N GLN A 289 -0.33 20.63 -26.23
CA GLN A 289 0.61 21.72 -26.31
C GLN A 289 -0.09 22.95 -25.73
N LEU A 290 0.52 23.55 -24.72
CA LEU A 290 0.08 24.83 -24.20
C LEU A 290 0.64 25.91 -25.11
N ASP A 291 -0.25 26.74 -25.68
CA ASP A 291 0.10 27.90 -26.50
C ASP A 291 0.65 29.04 -25.63
#